data_1005dfd89f236f3f9cc022e21e1ac302
#
_entry.id   1005dfd89f236f3f9cc022e21e1ac302
#
_cell.length_a   1.000
_cell.length_b   1.000
_cell.length_c   1.000
_cell.angle_alpha   90.00
_cell.angle_beta   90.00
_cell.angle_gamma   90.00
#
_symmetry.space_group_name_H-M   'P 1'
#
loop_
_entity.id
_entity.type
_entity.pdbx_description
1 polymer ?
#
loop_
_entity_poly.entity_id
_entity_poly.type
_entity_poly.pdbx_seq_one_letter_code
_entity_poly.pdbx_strand_id
1 'polypeptide(L)'
;MPEKLNLEQPNVRARSTPRTRSSRECSPIELPPPKIRRGKSLRKSLRRRRTIREMSDKNLPKQLLSDLLWAACGVNRAKGPFGSVGITAASASNSQEIDVFVALEGGVYLFDARHHRLVPVVADDVRAMAISPGQGKRVAMKAPLQLLYVVDLDRLTHTSGFQEPGLQDPEVQKSYYFVDTGLIAGNVYLFAASQELATWFHNCDRERLAKGLKLRPEQRVLFAQSVGYPVRK
;
A
#
# COMPACT_ATOMS: atom_id res chain seq x y z
N MET A 1 -57.12 -31.10 53.31
CA MET A 1 -56.43 -31.50 52.08
C MET A 1 -56.48 -30.36 51.10
N PRO A 2 -55.38 -29.56 50.89
CA PRO A 2 -55.40 -28.50 49.88
C PRO A 2 -54.82 -29.07 48.57
N GLU A 3 -55.50 -28.65 47.49
CA GLU A 3 -55.17 -28.90 46.09
C GLU A 3 -53.80 -28.30 45.67
N LYS A 4 -53.04 -29.09 44.88
CA LYS A 4 -51.78 -28.62 44.29
C LYS A 4 -52.08 -27.94 42.95
N LEU A 5 -51.88 -26.60 42.90
CA LEU A 5 -51.84 -25.85 41.64
C LEU A 5 -50.56 -26.18 40.88
N ASN A 6 -50.76 -26.66 39.66
CA ASN A 6 -49.69 -26.95 38.72
C ASN A 6 -49.48 -25.68 37.89
N LEU A 7 -48.37 -24.97 38.06
CA LEU A 7 -48.01 -23.80 37.27
C LEU A 7 -47.07 -24.22 36.16
N GLU A 8 -47.61 -24.36 34.95
CA GLU A 8 -46.81 -24.50 33.73
C GLU A 8 -46.01 -23.22 33.46
N GLN A 9 -44.69 -23.37 33.35
CA GLN A 9 -43.81 -22.29 32.94
C GLN A 9 -43.77 -22.17 31.41
N PRO A 10 -43.82 -20.95 30.82
CA PRO A 10 -43.75 -20.80 29.38
C PRO A 10 -42.31 -21.00 28.89
N ASN A 11 -42.20 -21.82 27.88
CA ASN A 11 -40.96 -22.19 27.17
C ASN A 11 -40.42 -20.95 26.40
N VAL A 12 -39.42 -20.27 26.96
CA VAL A 12 -38.73 -19.16 26.32
C VAL A 12 -37.73 -19.74 25.30
N ARG A 13 -38.12 -19.76 24.04
CA ARG A 13 -37.20 -20.02 22.94
C ARG A 13 -36.05 -19.00 23.00
N ALA A 14 -34.84 -19.51 23.24
CA ALA A 14 -33.61 -18.73 23.15
C ALA A 14 -33.47 -18.16 21.74
N ARG A 15 -33.56 -16.82 21.63
CA ARG A 15 -33.20 -16.10 20.41
C ARG A 15 -31.71 -16.28 20.17
N SER A 16 -31.34 -16.91 19.03
CA SER A 16 -29.98 -16.98 18.56
C SER A 16 -29.42 -15.57 18.34
N THR A 17 -28.49 -15.17 19.19
CA THR A 17 -27.69 -13.98 18.98
C THR A 17 -26.95 -14.09 17.65
N PRO A 18 -26.91 -13.02 16.81
CA PRO A 18 -26.15 -13.05 15.58
C PRO A 18 -24.67 -13.22 15.94
N ARG A 19 -24.02 -14.25 15.33
CA ARG A 19 -22.57 -14.47 15.45
C ARG A 19 -21.88 -13.15 15.05
N THR A 20 -21.29 -12.48 16.02
CA THR A 20 -20.34 -11.40 15.80
C THR A 20 -19.30 -11.86 14.79
N ARG A 21 -19.19 -11.14 13.67
CA ARG A 21 -18.12 -11.31 12.68
C ARG A 21 -16.80 -11.27 13.45
N SER A 22 -16.13 -12.42 13.55
CA SER A 22 -14.76 -12.50 14.05
C SER A 22 -13.94 -11.41 13.35
N SER A 23 -13.36 -10.49 14.11
CA SER A 23 -12.38 -9.54 13.61
C SER A 23 -11.23 -10.37 13.03
N ARG A 24 -11.09 -10.37 11.70
CA ARG A 24 -9.95 -11.02 11.04
C ARG A 24 -8.71 -10.29 11.53
N GLU A 25 -7.91 -10.93 12.35
CA GLU A 25 -6.60 -10.42 12.71
C GLU A 25 -5.68 -10.62 11.51
N CYS A 26 -5.15 -9.52 10.96
CA CYS A 26 -4.09 -9.58 9.97
C CYS A 26 -2.78 -9.89 10.68
N SER A 27 -2.09 -10.94 10.27
CA SER A 27 -0.73 -11.25 10.73
C SER A 27 0.32 -10.62 9.81
N PRO A 28 1.52 -10.31 10.32
CA PRO A 28 2.64 -9.87 9.47
C PRO A 28 2.95 -10.89 8.37
N ILE A 29 3.33 -10.39 7.20
CA ILE A 29 3.73 -11.23 6.06
C ILE A 29 5.23 -11.04 5.85
N GLU A 30 6.02 -12.06 6.19
CA GLU A 30 7.43 -12.10 5.86
C GLU A 30 7.61 -12.28 4.36
N LEU A 31 8.35 -11.38 3.72
CA LEU A 31 8.64 -11.44 2.30
C LEU A 31 9.92 -12.25 2.06
N PRO A 32 9.98 -13.08 1.01
CA PRO A 32 11.22 -13.75 0.65
C PRO A 32 12.26 -12.72 0.20
N PRO A 33 13.56 -12.99 0.30
CA PRO A 33 14.60 -12.10 -0.21
C PRO A 33 14.38 -11.75 -1.69
N PRO A 34 14.59 -10.48 -2.10
CA PRO A 34 14.35 -10.06 -3.47
C PRO A 34 15.34 -10.70 -4.46
N LYS A 35 14.84 -11.12 -5.62
CA LYS A 35 15.63 -11.73 -6.70
C LYS A 35 16.14 -10.69 -7.68
N ILE A 36 17.11 -9.88 -7.28
CA ILE A 36 17.63 -8.72 -8.03
C ILE A 36 18.30 -9.06 -9.37
N ARG A 37 18.67 -10.32 -9.59
CA ARG A 37 19.34 -10.76 -10.84
C ARG A 37 18.35 -11.12 -11.96
N ARG A 38 17.04 -11.09 -11.71
CA ARG A 38 16.00 -11.45 -12.69
C ARG A 38 15.34 -10.21 -13.27
N GLY A 39 14.98 -10.28 -14.54
CA GLY A 39 14.26 -9.21 -15.22
C GLY A 39 14.91 -8.80 -16.53
N LYS A 40 14.27 -7.88 -17.24
CA LYS A 40 14.79 -7.32 -18.50
C LYS A 40 15.77 -6.18 -18.21
N SER A 41 16.69 -5.92 -19.15
CA SER A 41 17.58 -4.76 -19.01
C SER A 41 16.80 -3.46 -18.88
N LEU A 42 17.40 -2.44 -18.25
CA LEU A 42 16.81 -1.12 -18.07
C LEU A 42 16.33 -0.53 -19.43
N ARG A 43 17.14 -0.60 -20.47
CA ARG A 43 16.76 -0.12 -21.82
C ARG A 43 15.50 -0.82 -22.35
N LYS A 44 15.37 -2.13 -22.13
CA LYS A 44 14.21 -2.91 -22.55
C LYS A 44 12.98 -2.57 -21.71
N SER A 45 13.16 -2.32 -20.42
CA SER A 45 12.10 -1.87 -19.50
C SER A 45 11.59 -0.49 -19.87
N LEU A 46 12.50 0.49 -20.10
CA LEU A 46 12.14 1.84 -20.57
C LEU A 46 11.35 1.79 -21.90
N ARG A 47 11.80 1.00 -22.88
CA ARG A 47 11.10 0.83 -24.16
C ARG A 47 9.70 0.26 -23.99
N ARG A 48 9.46 -0.60 -23.00
CA ARG A 48 8.18 -1.27 -22.75
C ARG A 48 7.29 -0.55 -21.76
N ARG A 49 7.85 0.34 -20.94
CA ARG A 49 7.09 1.06 -19.92
C ARG A 49 5.90 1.81 -20.55
N ARG A 50 4.73 1.48 -20.09
CA ARG A 50 3.46 2.15 -20.45
C ARG A 50 2.45 1.97 -19.33
N THR A 51 1.44 2.83 -19.30
CA THR A 51 0.28 2.65 -18.43
C THR A 51 -0.65 1.61 -19.03
N ILE A 52 -0.93 0.55 -18.29
CA ILE A 52 -1.91 -0.48 -18.64
C ILE A 52 -2.94 -0.51 -17.52
N ARG A 53 -4.20 -0.22 -17.88
CA ARG A 53 -5.29 -0.10 -16.90
C ARG A 53 -6.11 -1.38 -16.75
N GLU A 54 -6.14 -2.20 -17.79
CA GLU A 54 -6.89 -3.47 -17.81
C GLU A 54 -6.05 -4.58 -17.16
N MET A 55 -6.49 -5.04 -16.01
CA MET A 55 -5.79 -6.03 -15.20
C MET A 55 -6.72 -7.17 -14.84
N SER A 56 -6.16 -8.39 -14.74
CA SER A 56 -6.86 -9.53 -14.19
C SER A 56 -6.85 -9.48 -12.67
N ASP A 57 -7.73 -10.24 -12.04
CA ASP A 57 -7.82 -10.43 -10.58
C ASP A 57 -6.80 -11.44 -10.03
N LYS A 58 -5.96 -12.01 -10.90
CA LYS A 58 -4.98 -13.00 -10.52
C LYS A 58 -3.94 -12.42 -9.57
N ASN A 59 -3.82 -12.99 -8.37
CA ASN A 59 -2.86 -12.59 -7.37
C ASN A 59 -1.41 -12.73 -7.84
N LEU A 60 -0.56 -11.79 -7.42
CA LEU A 60 0.88 -11.88 -7.64
C LEU A 60 1.49 -12.93 -6.70
N PRO A 61 2.38 -13.81 -7.19
CA PRO A 61 3.15 -14.68 -6.31
C PRO A 61 3.94 -13.87 -5.28
N LYS A 62 4.07 -14.39 -4.08
CA LYS A 62 4.75 -13.71 -2.95
C LYS A 62 6.16 -13.23 -3.31
N GLN A 63 6.92 -14.02 -4.09
CA GLN A 63 8.24 -13.62 -4.58
C GLN A 63 8.17 -12.41 -5.50
N LEU A 64 7.18 -12.36 -6.41
CA LEU A 64 7.04 -11.24 -7.35
C LEU A 64 6.58 -9.96 -6.62
N LEU A 65 5.74 -10.10 -5.59
CA LEU A 65 5.37 -8.99 -4.69
C LEU A 65 6.61 -8.48 -3.92
N SER A 66 7.43 -9.37 -3.40
CA SER A 66 8.69 -9.03 -2.73
C SER A 66 9.62 -8.25 -3.65
N ASP A 67 9.85 -8.76 -4.86
CA ASP A 67 10.72 -8.14 -5.86
C ASP A 67 10.20 -6.75 -6.28
N LEU A 68 8.87 -6.60 -6.42
CA LEU A 68 8.19 -5.34 -6.72
C LEU A 68 8.42 -4.30 -5.62
N LEU A 69 8.20 -4.68 -4.37
CA LEU A 69 8.31 -3.76 -3.23
C LEU A 69 9.76 -3.34 -2.99
N TRP A 70 10.71 -4.29 -3.16
CA TRP A 70 12.12 -3.95 -3.13
C TRP A 70 12.49 -2.97 -4.26
N ALA A 71 12.01 -3.20 -5.47
CA ALA A 71 12.26 -2.29 -6.59
C ALA A 71 11.65 -0.90 -6.33
N ALA A 72 10.49 -0.82 -5.72
CA ALA A 72 9.80 0.43 -5.39
C ALA A 72 10.62 1.30 -4.42
N CYS A 73 10.91 0.79 -3.23
CA CYS A 73 11.59 1.52 -2.16
C CYS A 73 12.33 0.60 -1.16
N GLY A 74 12.83 -0.56 -1.59
CA GLY A 74 13.57 -1.48 -0.73
C GLY A 74 14.97 -0.98 -0.39
N VAL A 75 15.53 -1.48 0.72
CA VAL A 75 16.89 -1.16 1.12
C VAL A 75 17.89 -1.75 0.11
N ASN A 76 18.78 -0.92 -0.40
CA ASN A 76 19.83 -1.31 -1.34
C ASN A 76 21.25 -0.99 -0.82
N ARG A 77 21.37 -0.21 0.25
CA ARG A 77 22.65 0.15 0.90
C ARG A 77 22.47 0.17 2.43
N ALA A 78 23.38 -0.50 3.13
CA ALA A 78 23.38 -0.52 4.59
C ALA A 78 23.69 0.86 5.21
N LYS A 79 24.45 1.70 4.51
CA LYS A 79 24.80 3.07 4.91
C LYS A 79 24.40 4.04 3.82
N GLY A 80 23.50 4.94 4.12
CA GLY A 80 23.07 6.07 3.30
C GLY A 80 23.43 7.41 3.95
N PRO A 81 23.05 8.53 3.34
CA PRO A 81 23.22 9.86 3.93
C PRO A 81 22.52 9.97 5.29
N PHE A 82 22.99 10.89 6.12
CA PHE A 82 22.39 11.25 7.43
C PHE A 82 22.18 10.07 8.38
N GLY A 83 23.03 9.02 8.31
CA GLY A 83 23.02 7.87 9.21
C GLY A 83 21.89 6.84 8.97
N SER A 84 21.05 7.06 7.97
CA SER A 84 20.01 6.10 7.57
C SER A 84 20.50 5.13 6.52
N VAL A 85 19.75 4.03 6.29
CA VAL A 85 19.97 3.14 5.14
C VAL A 85 19.66 3.87 3.84
N GLY A 86 20.24 3.43 2.73
CA GLY A 86 19.81 3.88 1.41
C GLY A 86 18.74 2.93 0.83
N ILE A 87 17.76 3.50 0.13
CA ILE A 87 16.72 2.73 -0.56
C ILE A 87 16.82 2.92 -2.07
N THR A 88 16.08 2.13 -2.83
CA THR A 88 16.08 2.13 -4.30
C THR A 88 15.54 3.40 -4.92
N ALA A 89 14.64 4.11 -4.24
CA ALA A 89 14.15 5.42 -4.61
C ALA A 89 14.94 6.52 -3.88
N ALA A 90 15.28 7.60 -4.54
CA ALA A 90 15.81 8.78 -3.87
C ALA A 90 14.69 9.50 -3.11
N SER A 91 15.05 10.22 -2.04
CA SER A 91 14.20 11.17 -1.34
C SER A 91 14.98 12.37 -0.86
N ALA A 92 14.29 13.49 -0.63
CA ALA A 92 14.90 14.72 -0.13
C ALA A 92 15.66 14.44 1.17
N SER A 93 16.95 14.78 1.22
CA SER A 93 17.82 14.54 2.38
C SER A 93 17.76 13.11 2.95
N ASN A 94 17.41 12.11 2.10
CA ASN A 94 17.16 10.73 2.51
C ASN A 94 16.10 10.59 3.62
N SER A 95 15.09 11.46 3.61
CA SER A 95 14.00 11.49 4.59
C SER A 95 13.14 10.24 4.59
N GLN A 96 13.00 9.61 3.40
CA GLN A 96 12.18 8.41 3.20
C GLN A 96 10.76 8.57 3.77
N GLU A 97 10.20 9.75 3.61
CA GLU A 97 8.93 10.18 4.18
C GLU A 97 7.71 9.54 3.53
N ILE A 98 7.90 8.87 2.39
CA ILE A 98 6.80 8.19 1.70
C ILE A 98 6.65 6.76 2.18
N ASP A 99 5.58 6.52 2.93
CA ASP A 99 5.14 5.18 3.29
C ASP A 99 4.40 4.52 2.11
N VAL A 100 4.75 3.28 1.83
CA VAL A 100 4.07 2.46 0.81
C VAL A 100 3.17 1.45 1.50
N PHE A 101 1.86 1.72 1.47
CA PHE A 101 0.87 0.77 1.94
C PHE A 101 0.47 -0.17 0.81
N VAL A 102 0.31 -1.42 1.14
CA VAL A 102 0.02 -2.54 0.23
C VAL A 102 -1.39 -3.05 0.53
N ALA A 103 -2.36 -2.66 -0.30
CA ALA A 103 -3.74 -3.12 -0.16
C ALA A 103 -3.94 -4.39 -1.00
N LEU A 104 -4.27 -5.47 -0.31
CA LEU A 104 -4.59 -6.79 -0.83
C LEU A 104 -6.04 -7.16 -0.46
N GLU A 105 -6.56 -8.25 -0.98
CA GLU A 105 -7.89 -8.77 -0.63
C GLU A 105 -8.03 -9.06 0.88
N GLY A 106 -6.95 -9.54 1.51
CA GLY A 106 -6.92 -9.89 2.94
C GLY A 106 -6.70 -8.71 3.89
N GLY A 107 -6.53 -7.48 3.39
CA GLY A 107 -6.29 -6.30 4.21
C GLY A 107 -5.19 -5.38 3.68
N VAL A 108 -4.83 -4.39 4.47
CA VAL A 108 -3.79 -3.42 4.14
C VAL A 108 -2.60 -3.59 5.07
N TYR A 109 -1.43 -3.50 4.47
CA TYR A 109 -0.15 -3.66 5.13
C TYR A 109 0.75 -2.47 4.84
N LEU A 110 1.56 -2.06 5.80
CA LEU A 110 2.68 -1.15 5.58
C LEU A 110 3.92 -1.94 5.17
N PHE A 111 4.58 -1.55 4.09
CA PHE A 111 5.86 -2.14 3.70
C PHE A 111 6.98 -1.62 4.61
N ASP A 112 7.50 -2.49 5.46
CA ASP A 112 8.70 -2.25 6.26
C ASP A 112 9.93 -2.62 5.42
N ALA A 113 10.52 -1.63 4.78
CA ALA A 113 11.67 -1.81 3.89
C ALA A 113 12.92 -2.30 4.63
N ARG A 114 13.09 -1.94 5.92
CA ARG A 114 14.26 -2.32 6.73
C ARG A 114 14.29 -3.81 7.04
N HIS A 115 13.13 -4.37 7.38
CA HIS A 115 12.99 -5.80 7.69
C HIS A 115 12.44 -6.60 6.52
N HIS A 116 12.16 -5.96 5.40
CA HIS A 116 11.62 -6.55 4.17
C HIS A 116 10.37 -7.40 4.43
N ARG A 117 9.39 -6.81 5.09
CA ARG A 117 8.13 -7.47 5.47
C ARG A 117 6.93 -6.55 5.32
N LEU A 118 5.75 -7.13 5.37
CA LEU A 118 4.49 -6.40 5.41
C LEU A 118 3.93 -6.42 6.84
N VAL A 119 3.78 -5.23 7.42
CA VAL A 119 3.22 -5.04 8.77
C VAL A 119 1.72 -4.77 8.63
N PRO A 120 0.84 -5.52 9.29
CA PRO A 120 -0.60 -5.35 9.17
C PRO A 120 -1.06 -4.00 9.72
N VAL A 121 -1.97 -3.34 9.02
CA VAL A 121 -2.56 -2.06 9.39
C VAL A 121 -4.06 -2.20 9.64
N VAL A 122 -4.81 -2.71 8.66
CA VAL A 122 -6.24 -2.97 8.78
C VAL A 122 -6.60 -4.26 8.04
N ALA A 123 -7.59 -4.99 8.55
CA ALA A 123 -8.04 -6.26 7.98
C ALA A 123 -9.11 -6.09 6.89
N ASP A 124 -9.45 -4.86 6.54
CA ASP A 124 -10.47 -4.56 5.54
C ASP A 124 -9.88 -4.44 4.14
N ASP A 125 -10.62 -4.93 3.14
CA ASP A 125 -10.27 -4.71 1.72
C ASP A 125 -10.64 -3.29 1.29
N VAL A 126 -9.62 -2.44 1.18
CA VAL A 126 -9.79 -1.04 0.77
C VAL A 126 -9.48 -0.81 -0.72
N ARG A 127 -9.20 -1.84 -1.51
CA ARG A 127 -8.78 -1.69 -2.93
C ARG A 127 -9.76 -0.86 -3.74
N ALA A 128 -11.05 -0.96 -3.48
CA ALA A 128 -12.07 -0.15 -4.15
C ALA A 128 -12.00 1.35 -3.80
N MET A 129 -11.48 1.70 -2.62
CA MET A 129 -11.28 3.10 -2.21
C MET A 129 -10.04 3.72 -2.86
N ALA A 130 -9.10 2.90 -3.32
CA ALA A 130 -7.92 3.35 -4.04
C ALA A 130 -8.25 4.03 -5.38
N ILE A 131 -9.50 3.89 -5.87
CA ILE A 131 -9.93 4.43 -7.16
C ILE A 131 -10.92 5.56 -6.91
N SER A 132 -10.59 6.76 -7.40
CA SER A 132 -11.49 7.92 -7.29
C SER A 132 -12.83 7.66 -7.98
N PRO A 133 -13.95 8.15 -7.40
CA PRO A 133 -15.24 8.14 -8.07
C PRO A 133 -15.15 8.82 -9.44
N GLY A 134 -15.56 8.15 -10.51
CA GLY A 134 -15.50 8.67 -11.88
C GLY A 134 -14.28 8.22 -12.72
N GLN A 135 -13.21 7.72 -12.11
CA GLN A 135 -12.08 7.14 -12.83
C GLN A 135 -12.30 5.63 -13.01
N GLY A 136 -12.91 5.24 -14.14
CA GLY A 136 -12.83 3.86 -14.63
C GLY A 136 -13.10 2.73 -13.63
N LYS A 137 -14.10 2.87 -12.75
CA LYS A 137 -14.42 1.91 -11.66
C LYS A 137 -14.37 0.43 -12.07
N ARG A 138 -14.71 0.13 -13.34
CA ARG A 138 -14.77 -1.26 -13.81
C ARG A 138 -13.40 -1.90 -14.06
N VAL A 139 -12.38 -1.10 -14.34
CA VAL A 139 -11.10 -1.61 -14.85
C VAL A 139 -10.09 -1.80 -13.72
N ALA A 140 -9.98 -0.83 -12.82
CA ALA A 140 -9.00 -0.87 -11.74
C ALA A 140 -9.46 -1.69 -10.51
N MET A 141 -10.78 -1.94 -10.36
CA MET A 141 -11.31 -2.76 -9.26
C MET A 141 -10.88 -4.23 -9.31
N LYS A 142 -10.39 -4.70 -10.45
CA LYS A 142 -9.89 -6.07 -10.61
C LYS A 142 -8.41 -6.23 -10.27
N ALA A 143 -7.68 -5.13 -10.10
CA ALA A 143 -6.26 -5.24 -9.75
C ALA A 143 -6.11 -5.96 -8.40
N PRO A 144 -5.31 -7.04 -8.33
CA PRO A 144 -5.14 -7.80 -7.10
C PRO A 144 -4.39 -7.01 -6.02
N LEU A 145 -3.66 -5.97 -6.44
CA LEU A 145 -2.79 -5.17 -5.60
C LEU A 145 -2.97 -3.67 -5.88
N GLN A 146 -3.11 -2.88 -4.82
CA GLN A 146 -3.01 -1.43 -4.85
C GLN A 146 -1.86 -0.99 -3.94
N LEU A 147 -0.92 -0.23 -4.48
CA LEU A 147 0.06 0.51 -3.70
C LEU A 147 -0.55 1.88 -3.37
N LEU A 148 -0.57 2.25 -2.09
CA LEU A 148 -1.07 3.54 -1.63
C LEU A 148 0.13 4.31 -1.10
N TYR A 149 0.36 5.51 -1.64
CA TYR A 149 1.47 6.36 -1.27
C TYR A 149 1.01 7.38 -0.24
N VAL A 150 1.61 7.33 0.92
CA VAL A 150 1.26 8.18 2.08
C VAL A 150 2.50 8.94 2.51
N VAL A 151 2.43 10.27 2.53
CA VAL A 151 3.51 11.06 3.12
C VAL A 151 3.36 11.12 4.63
N ASP A 152 4.47 11.01 5.33
CA ASP A 152 4.63 11.31 6.74
C ASP A 152 5.36 12.66 6.85
N LEU A 153 4.61 13.74 7.08
CA LEU A 153 5.15 15.10 7.14
C LEU A 153 6.06 15.30 8.35
N ASP A 154 5.78 14.60 9.45
CA ASP A 154 6.62 14.66 10.63
C ASP A 154 8.02 14.12 10.33
N ARG A 155 8.10 13.00 9.61
CA ARG A 155 9.37 12.43 9.16
C ARG A 155 10.13 13.37 8.22
N LEU A 156 9.44 14.00 7.27
CA LEU A 156 10.06 14.96 6.34
C LEU A 156 10.64 16.14 7.10
N THR A 157 9.83 16.80 7.92
CA THR A 157 10.21 18.04 8.62
C THR A 157 11.30 17.84 9.67
N HIS A 158 11.39 16.67 10.30
CA HIS A 158 12.41 16.35 11.31
C HIS A 158 13.67 15.70 10.75
N THR A 159 13.76 15.49 9.44
CA THR A 159 14.98 14.96 8.82
C THR A 159 16.11 16.01 8.91
N SER A 160 17.29 15.59 9.42
CA SER A 160 18.43 16.48 9.70
C SER A 160 18.83 17.36 8.51
N GLY A 161 18.82 16.84 7.29
CA GLY A 161 19.14 17.59 6.08
C GLY A 161 17.97 18.44 5.55
N PHE A 162 16.86 18.54 6.27
CA PHE A 162 15.66 19.30 5.86
C PHE A 162 15.33 20.46 6.81
N GLN A 163 16.33 20.93 7.58
CA GLN A 163 16.16 21.95 8.62
C GLN A 163 16.41 23.39 8.15
N GLU A 164 16.84 23.60 6.90
CA GLU A 164 17.03 24.93 6.36
C GLU A 164 15.71 25.70 6.28
N PRO A 165 15.67 27.00 6.62
CA PRO A 165 14.43 27.78 6.68
C PRO A 165 13.58 27.71 5.40
N GLY A 166 14.21 27.75 4.21
CA GLY A 166 13.51 27.65 2.93
C GLY A 166 12.85 26.28 2.69
N LEU A 167 13.31 25.22 3.36
CA LEU A 167 12.74 23.87 3.25
C LEU A 167 11.56 23.65 4.23
N GLN A 168 11.33 24.59 5.14
CA GLN A 168 10.20 24.54 6.07
C GLN A 168 8.91 25.17 5.48
N ASP A 169 9.00 25.80 4.31
CA ASP A 169 7.84 26.30 3.59
C ASP A 169 6.94 25.12 3.14
N PRO A 170 5.65 25.11 3.48
CA PRO A 170 4.72 24.02 3.13
C PRO A 170 4.61 23.73 1.63
N GLU A 171 4.73 24.75 0.75
CA GLU A 171 4.69 24.55 -0.70
C GLU A 171 5.99 23.93 -1.23
N VAL A 172 7.12 24.26 -0.62
CA VAL A 172 8.41 23.60 -0.92
C VAL A 172 8.35 22.15 -0.47
N GLN A 173 7.91 21.86 0.76
CA GLN A 173 7.72 20.50 1.26
C GLN A 173 6.81 19.68 0.34
N LYS A 174 5.72 20.29 -0.10
CA LYS A 174 4.77 19.69 -1.02
C LYS A 174 5.41 19.28 -2.35
N SER A 175 6.30 20.11 -2.89
CA SER A 175 7.02 19.80 -4.12
C SER A 175 7.89 18.54 -3.93
N TYR A 176 8.58 18.41 -2.81
CA TYR A 176 9.46 17.27 -2.51
C TYR A 176 8.69 15.96 -2.38
N TYR A 177 7.68 15.89 -1.52
CA TYR A 177 6.98 14.63 -1.32
C TYR A 177 6.19 14.15 -2.56
N PHE A 178 5.77 15.06 -3.45
CA PHE A 178 5.20 14.65 -4.73
C PHE A 178 6.26 14.12 -5.70
N VAL A 179 7.45 14.73 -5.73
CA VAL A 179 8.57 14.23 -6.54
C VAL A 179 9.02 12.87 -6.04
N ASP A 180 9.22 12.71 -4.73
CA ASP A 180 9.69 11.47 -4.11
C ASP A 180 8.69 10.34 -4.32
N THR A 181 7.38 10.63 -4.23
CA THR A 181 6.34 9.68 -4.64
C THR A 181 6.47 9.28 -6.11
N GLY A 182 6.74 10.23 -6.99
CA GLY A 182 6.95 9.99 -8.43
C GLY A 182 8.15 9.10 -8.71
N LEU A 183 9.23 9.24 -7.95
CA LEU A 183 10.43 8.40 -8.07
C LEU A 183 10.12 6.93 -7.68
N ILE A 184 9.39 6.71 -6.60
CA ILE A 184 8.92 5.37 -6.20
C ILE A 184 8.00 4.78 -7.28
N ALA A 185 7.01 5.54 -7.73
CA ALA A 185 6.07 5.10 -8.76
C ALA A 185 6.75 4.81 -10.09
N GLY A 186 7.80 5.56 -10.43
CA GLY A 186 8.66 5.33 -11.60
C GLY A 186 9.36 3.97 -11.52
N ASN A 187 9.93 3.64 -10.37
CA ASN A 187 10.55 2.33 -10.12
C ASN A 187 9.54 1.19 -10.30
N VAL A 188 8.31 1.36 -9.77
CA VAL A 188 7.21 0.39 -9.97
C VAL A 188 6.87 0.21 -11.46
N TYR A 189 6.81 1.29 -12.23
CA TYR A 189 6.58 1.22 -13.67
C TYR A 189 7.68 0.46 -14.41
N LEU A 190 8.95 0.71 -14.07
CA LEU A 190 10.09 0.04 -14.70
C LEU A 190 10.13 -1.45 -14.33
N PHE A 191 9.87 -1.75 -13.06
CA PHE A 191 9.77 -3.13 -12.61
C PHE A 191 8.63 -3.86 -13.33
N ALA A 192 7.43 -3.28 -13.35
CA ALA A 192 6.28 -3.86 -14.04
C ALA A 192 6.57 -4.14 -15.53
N ALA A 193 7.21 -3.19 -16.22
CA ALA A 193 7.63 -3.36 -17.61
C ALA A 193 8.66 -4.49 -17.78
N SER A 194 9.56 -4.70 -16.79
CA SER A 194 10.55 -5.78 -16.79
C SER A 194 9.92 -7.16 -16.62
N GLN A 195 8.82 -7.25 -15.86
CA GLN A 195 8.11 -8.48 -15.50
C GLN A 195 6.83 -8.72 -16.33
N GLU A 196 6.56 -7.87 -17.34
CA GLU A 196 5.34 -7.95 -18.17
C GLU A 196 4.04 -7.79 -17.37
N LEU A 197 4.11 -7.04 -16.27
CA LEU A 197 2.95 -6.66 -15.48
C LEU A 197 2.27 -5.41 -16.05
N ALA A 198 0.99 -5.29 -15.77
CA ALA A 198 0.21 -4.06 -15.93
C ALA A 198 0.38 -3.18 -14.69
N THR A 199 0.48 -1.88 -14.89
CA THR A 199 0.44 -0.91 -13.81
C THR A 199 -0.16 0.41 -14.26
N TRP A 200 -0.86 1.06 -13.33
CA TRP A 200 -1.49 2.36 -13.52
C TRP A 200 -1.37 3.20 -12.24
N PHE A 201 -0.64 4.31 -12.32
CA PHE A 201 -0.55 5.33 -11.28
C PHE A 201 -1.72 6.31 -11.44
N HIS A 202 -2.47 6.59 -10.38
CA HIS A 202 -3.72 7.34 -10.48
C HIS A 202 -4.09 8.06 -9.18
N ASN A 203 -5.01 9.00 -9.31
CA ASN A 203 -5.66 9.63 -8.16
C ASN A 203 -6.51 8.61 -7.38
N CYS A 204 -6.77 8.90 -6.10
CA CYS A 204 -7.53 8.04 -5.19
C CYS A 204 -8.49 8.85 -4.32
N ASP A 205 -9.38 8.17 -3.62
CA ASP A 205 -10.25 8.78 -2.61
C ASP A 205 -9.45 8.96 -1.31
N ARG A 206 -8.75 10.10 -1.22
CA ARG A 206 -7.81 10.39 -0.12
C ARG A 206 -8.47 10.39 1.24
N GLU A 207 -9.67 10.97 1.35
CA GLU A 207 -10.36 11.09 2.63
C GLU A 207 -10.83 9.75 3.15
N ARG A 208 -11.46 8.94 2.27
CA ARG A 208 -11.90 7.60 2.66
C ARG A 208 -10.74 6.68 3.00
N LEU A 209 -9.64 6.77 2.24
CA LEU A 209 -8.43 6.01 2.53
C LEU A 209 -7.80 6.45 3.85
N ALA A 210 -7.67 7.75 4.11
CA ALA A 210 -7.10 8.25 5.36
C ALA A 210 -7.88 7.74 6.59
N LYS A 211 -9.23 7.78 6.52
CA LYS A 211 -10.11 7.23 7.56
C LYS A 211 -9.97 5.71 7.67
N GLY A 212 -10.01 5.00 6.54
CA GLY A 212 -9.92 3.54 6.51
C GLY A 212 -8.58 3.01 7.03
N LEU A 213 -7.50 3.71 6.77
CA LEU A 213 -6.15 3.39 7.24
C LEU A 213 -5.86 3.91 8.65
N LYS A 214 -6.76 4.70 9.24
CA LYS A 214 -6.59 5.35 10.56
C LYS A 214 -5.29 6.16 10.63
N LEU A 215 -5.03 6.94 9.58
CA LEU A 215 -3.81 7.74 9.49
C LEU A 215 -3.74 8.81 10.58
N ARG A 216 -2.53 9.13 11.01
CA ARG A 216 -2.24 10.25 11.92
C ARG A 216 -2.44 11.60 11.21
N PRO A 217 -2.64 12.71 11.95
CA PRO A 217 -2.83 14.04 11.37
C PRO A 217 -1.69 14.50 10.44
N GLU A 218 -0.46 14.05 10.70
CA GLU A 218 0.75 14.35 9.93
C GLU A 218 0.88 13.50 8.67
N GLN A 219 0.05 12.45 8.53
CA GLN A 219 0.08 11.56 7.37
C GLN A 219 -1.00 11.93 6.36
N ARG A 220 -0.67 11.89 5.08
CA ARG A 220 -1.61 12.22 3.99
C ARG A 220 -1.48 11.24 2.84
N VAL A 221 -2.61 10.73 2.39
CA VAL A 221 -2.67 9.93 1.16
C VAL A 221 -2.43 10.83 -0.04
N LEU A 222 -1.51 10.47 -0.92
CA LEU A 222 -1.16 11.24 -2.11
C LEU A 222 -1.78 10.64 -3.38
N PHE A 223 -1.41 9.40 -3.69
CA PHE A 223 -1.81 8.68 -4.89
C PHE A 223 -1.95 7.18 -4.61
N ALA A 224 -2.52 6.48 -5.59
CA ALA A 224 -2.51 5.03 -5.63
C ALA A 224 -1.88 4.52 -6.94
N GLN A 225 -1.40 3.28 -6.92
CA GLN A 225 -0.89 2.61 -8.11
C GLN A 225 -1.37 1.17 -8.13
N SER A 226 -2.20 0.85 -9.12
CA SER A 226 -2.67 -0.52 -9.37
C SER A 226 -1.58 -1.33 -10.03
N VAL A 227 -1.40 -2.58 -9.59
CA VAL A 227 -0.45 -3.53 -10.20
C VAL A 227 -1.10 -4.90 -10.31
N GLY A 228 -0.92 -5.57 -11.45
CA GLY A 228 -1.47 -6.89 -11.72
C GLY A 228 -0.99 -7.46 -13.05
N TYR A 229 -1.58 -8.56 -13.47
CA TYR A 229 -1.34 -9.09 -14.81
C TYR A 229 -2.23 -8.39 -15.81
N PRO A 230 -1.72 -8.04 -17.02
CA PRO A 230 -2.57 -7.49 -18.06
C PRO A 230 -3.62 -8.52 -18.51
N VAL A 231 -4.83 -8.05 -18.81
CA VAL A 231 -5.81 -8.87 -19.53
C VAL A 231 -5.25 -9.12 -20.94
N ARG A 232 -5.04 -10.39 -21.29
CA ARG A 232 -4.66 -10.76 -22.65
C ARG A 232 -5.90 -10.59 -23.55
N LYS A 233 -5.77 -9.77 -24.57
CA LYS A 233 -6.74 -9.73 -25.66
C LYS A 233 -6.51 -10.93 -26.57
#